data_6ca9f90584b497ba07c05a84c8858ffe
#
_entry.id   6ca9f90584b497ba07c05a84c8858ffe
#
_cell.length_a   1.000
_cell.length_b   1.000
_cell.length_c   1.000
_cell.angle_alpha   90.00
_cell.angle_beta   90.00
_cell.angle_gamma   90.00
#
_symmetry.space_group_name_H-M   'P 1'
#
loop_
_entity.id
_entity.type
_entity.pdbx_description
1 polymer ?
#
loop_
_entity_poly.entity_id
_entity_poly.type
_entity_poly.pdbx_seq_one_letter_code
_entity_poly.pdbx_strand_id
1 'polypeptide(L)'
;RFPIVVDANVLDPGRNFALQSVEPCGVCTSVSGGASSRSNLPLQSMYLKGVRYEIGRVHACATARPVLDLVSSGALDPARIINKVVPFSEAVEGMILTVTKVVFVNDLV
;
A
#
# COMPACT_ATOMS: atom_id res chain seq x y z
N ARG A 1 10.82 -2.69 -18.68
CA ARG A 1 11.46 -2.28 -17.41
C ARG A 1 11.21 -0.82 -17.17
N PHE A 2 11.21 -0.39 -15.90
CA PHE A 2 10.80 0.95 -15.50
C PHE A 2 11.81 1.57 -14.55
N PRO A 3 12.09 2.88 -14.64
CA PRO A 3 13.04 3.56 -13.75
C PRO A 3 12.53 3.61 -12.28
N ILE A 4 11.22 3.66 -12.11
CA ILE A 4 10.55 3.66 -10.81
C ILE A 4 9.48 2.58 -10.82
N VAL A 5 9.50 1.73 -9.80
CA VAL A 5 8.50 0.67 -9.57
C VAL A 5 7.98 0.79 -8.15
N VAL A 6 6.67 0.69 -7.98
CA VAL A 6 6.04 0.63 -6.66
C VAL A 6 5.56 -0.79 -6.40
N ASP A 7 6.06 -1.39 -5.32
CA ASP A 7 5.60 -2.69 -4.82
C ASP A 7 4.56 -2.48 -3.72
N ALA A 8 3.32 -2.84 -4.01
CA ALA A 8 2.21 -2.83 -3.06
C ALA A 8 1.79 -4.26 -2.64
N ASN A 9 2.60 -5.27 -2.97
CA ASN A 9 2.30 -6.66 -2.69
C ASN A 9 2.95 -7.10 -1.37
N VAL A 10 2.23 -7.88 -0.57
CA VAL A 10 2.74 -8.43 0.71
C VAL A 10 3.48 -9.77 0.54
N LEU A 11 3.37 -10.41 -0.63
CA LEU A 11 3.94 -11.73 -0.90
C LEU A 11 5.23 -11.64 -1.72
N ASP A 12 6.16 -12.53 -1.44
CA ASP A 12 7.46 -12.59 -2.13
C ASP A 12 7.38 -12.70 -3.65
N PRO A 13 6.48 -13.49 -4.28
CA PRO A 13 6.39 -13.55 -5.73
C PRO A 13 6.10 -12.19 -6.38
N GLY A 14 5.16 -11.42 -5.82
CA GLY A 14 4.83 -10.08 -6.32
C GLY A 14 5.97 -9.08 -6.13
N ARG A 15 6.63 -9.12 -4.96
CA ARG A 15 7.81 -8.29 -4.69
C ARG A 15 8.96 -8.61 -5.63
N ASN A 16 9.23 -9.89 -5.87
CA ASN A 16 10.27 -10.32 -6.79
C ASN A 16 9.96 -9.88 -8.23
N PHE A 17 8.71 -9.96 -8.65
CA PHE A 17 8.27 -9.43 -9.94
C PHE A 17 8.51 -7.91 -10.05
N ALA A 18 8.16 -7.15 -9.00
CA ALA A 18 8.41 -5.72 -8.94
C ALA A 18 9.91 -5.40 -9.09
N LEU A 19 10.78 -6.06 -8.29
CA LEU A 19 12.23 -5.88 -8.35
C LEU A 19 12.85 -6.27 -9.71
N GLN A 20 12.33 -7.31 -10.35
CA GLN A 20 12.76 -7.71 -11.68
C GLN A 20 12.32 -6.74 -12.77
N SER A 21 11.22 -6.02 -12.56
CA SER A 21 10.68 -5.02 -13.48
C SER A 21 11.45 -3.70 -13.48
N VAL A 22 12.31 -3.47 -12.48
CA VAL A 22 13.17 -2.29 -12.40
C VAL A 22 14.26 -2.35 -13.47
N GLU A 23 14.52 -1.24 -14.13
CA GLU A 23 15.64 -1.09 -15.05
C GLU A 23 16.97 -0.91 -14.28
N PRO A 24 18.14 -1.01 -14.96
CA PRO A 24 19.43 -0.75 -14.33
C PRO A 24 19.49 0.64 -13.69
N CYS A 25 20.02 0.71 -12.47
CA CYS A 25 20.12 1.92 -11.63
C CYS A 25 18.77 2.52 -11.20
N GLY A 26 17.65 1.83 -11.44
CA GLY A 26 16.32 2.27 -11.04
C GLY A 26 16.02 2.02 -9.55
N VAL A 27 14.81 2.41 -9.15
CA VAL A 27 14.35 2.29 -7.76
C VAL A 27 13.07 1.47 -7.66
N CYS A 28 12.98 0.59 -6.66
CA CYS A 28 11.75 -0.04 -6.25
C CYS A 28 11.38 0.43 -4.84
N THR A 29 10.21 1.01 -4.68
CA THR A 29 9.68 1.41 -3.37
C THR A 29 8.58 0.45 -2.96
N SER A 30 8.74 -0.22 -1.81
CA SER A 30 7.69 -1.04 -1.23
C SER A 30 6.86 -0.23 -0.24
N VAL A 31 5.55 -0.18 -0.48
CA VAL A 31 4.57 0.46 0.41
C VAL A 31 3.89 -0.55 1.33
N SER A 32 4.30 -1.82 1.26
CA SER A 32 3.81 -2.91 2.11
C SER A 32 4.95 -3.50 2.96
N GLY A 33 4.66 -3.86 4.21
CA GLY A 33 5.66 -4.43 5.12
C GLY A 33 6.01 -5.90 4.86
N GLY A 34 5.31 -6.57 3.93
CA GLY A 34 5.39 -7.99 3.71
C GLY A 34 4.58 -8.82 4.73
N ALA A 35 4.26 -10.04 4.37
CA ALA A 35 3.50 -10.98 5.21
C ALA A 35 4.37 -11.79 6.19
N SER A 36 5.69 -11.75 6.04
CA SER A 36 6.64 -12.54 6.83
C SER A 36 7.77 -11.66 7.36
N SER A 37 8.35 -12.05 8.49
CA SER A 37 9.56 -11.45 9.03
C SER A 37 10.80 -11.72 8.18
N ARG A 38 10.72 -12.66 7.25
CA ARG A 38 11.78 -12.99 6.30
C ARG A 38 11.24 -12.93 4.89
N SER A 39 12.04 -12.43 3.95
CA SER A 39 11.70 -12.31 2.55
C SER A 39 12.85 -12.83 1.69
N ASN A 40 12.50 -13.53 0.62
CA ASN A 40 13.45 -14.09 -0.33
C ASN A 40 13.66 -13.07 -1.46
N LEU A 41 14.67 -12.20 -1.31
CA LEU A 41 14.98 -11.16 -2.30
C LEU A 41 15.94 -11.68 -3.38
N PRO A 42 15.80 -11.25 -4.65
CA PRO A 42 16.69 -11.63 -5.74
C PRO A 42 17.98 -10.80 -5.72
N LEU A 43 18.75 -10.90 -4.63
CA LEU A 43 19.89 -10.02 -4.34
C LEU A 43 20.93 -9.97 -5.47
N GLN A 44 21.24 -11.12 -6.09
CA GLN A 44 22.18 -11.15 -7.21
C GLN A 44 21.71 -10.29 -8.39
N SER A 45 20.44 -10.41 -8.75
CA SER A 45 19.85 -9.60 -9.83
C SER A 45 19.81 -8.11 -9.48
N MET A 46 19.50 -7.79 -8.24
CA MET A 46 19.48 -6.41 -7.74
C MET A 46 20.89 -5.80 -7.78
N TYR A 47 21.91 -6.56 -7.34
CA TYR A 47 23.30 -6.13 -7.37
C TYR A 47 23.79 -5.86 -8.79
N LEU A 48 23.55 -6.79 -9.72
CA LEU A 48 23.99 -6.67 -11.11
C LEU A 48 23.32 -5.50 -11.86
N LYS A 49 22.11 -5.13 -11.46
CA LYS A 49 21.37 -3.99 -12.02
C LYS A 49 21.63 -2.67 -11.29
N GLY A 50 22.25 -2.68 -10.11
CA GLY A 50 22.35 -1.49 -9.25
C GLY A 50 21.02 -0.97 -8.76
N VAL A 51 20.04 -1.86 -8.48
CA VAL A 51 18.70 -1.47 -8.03
C VAL A 51 18.75 -0.93 -6.61
N ARG A 52 18.10 0.20 -6.38
CA ARG A 52 17.76 0.66 -5.02
C ARG A 52 16.42 0.10 -4.61
N TYR A 53 16.37 -0.48 -3.42
CA TYR A 53 15.14 -0.94 -2.81
C TYR A 53 14.86 -0.15 -1.54
N GLU A 54 13.73 0.52 -1.50
CA GLU A 54 13.32 1.36 -0.39
C GLU A 54 12.06 0.78 0.23
N ILE A 55 12.11 0.55 1.54
CA ILE A 55 10.99 0.03 2.31
C ILE A 55 10.96 0.74 3.67
N GLY A 56 9.79 1.12 4.12
CA GLY A 56 9.62 1.76 5.40
C GLY A 56 8.16 1.88 5.80
N ARG A 57 7.95 2.07 7.07
CA ARG A 57 6.62 2.37 7.58
C ARG A 57 6.26 3.82 7.25
N VAL A 58 5.01 4.04 6.84
CA VAL A 58 4.50 5.40 6.61
C VAL A 58 4.61 6.26 7.87
N HIS A 59 5.14 7.46 7.72
CA HIS A 59 5.12 8.50 8.76
C HIS A 59 3.76 9.21 8.76
N ALA A 60 2.73 8.54 9.28
CA ALA A 60 1.35 9.03 9.24
C ALA A 60 1.21 10.46 9.78
N CYS A 61 1.87 10.79 10.90
CA CYS A 61 1.81 12.13 11.47
C CYS A 61 2.40 13.21 10.54
N ALA A 62 3.48 12.89 9.82
CA ALA A 62 4.11 13.84 8.90
C ALA A 62 3.33 14.02 7.60
N THR A 63 2.62 12.98 7.15
CA THR A 63 1.90 12.97 5.87
C THR A 63 0.41 13.29 6.00
N ALA A 64 -0.16 13.22 7.20
CA ALA A 64 -1.59 13.42 7.42
C ALA A 64 -2.08 14.79 6.91
N ARG A 65 -1.37 15.87 7.26
CA ARG A 65 -1.78 17.23 6.86
C ARG A 65 -1.76 17.42 5.34
N PRO A 66 -0.68 17.11 4.61
CA PRO A 66 -0.69 17.17 3.14
C PRO A 66 -1.78 16.34 2.49
N VAL A 67 -2.07 15.14 3.03
CA VAL A 67 -3.15 14.29 2.50
C VAL A 67 -4.52 14.94 2.72
N LEU A 68 -4.78 15.49 3.90
CA LEU A 68 -6.04 16.21 4.18
C LEU A 68 -6.20 17.45 3.29
N ASP A 69 -5.12 18.15 2.99
CA ASP A 69 -5.15 19.29 2.07
C ASP A 69 -5.51 18.85 0.64
N LEU A 70 -5.03 17.68 0.19
CA LEU A 70 -5.46 17.08 -1.09
C LEU A 70 -6.93 16.69 -1.09
N VAL A 71 -7.43 16.14 0.01
CA VAL A 71 -8.87 15.80 0.14
C VAL A 71 -9.73 17.05 0.13
N SER A 72 -9.36 18.07 0.91
CA SER A 72 -10.13 19.32 1.01
C SER A 72 -10.16 20.12 -0.29
N SER A 73 -9.09 20.03 -1.09
CA SER A 73 -9.04 20.65 -2.43
C SER A 73 -9.76 19.84 -3.52
N GLY A 74 -10.23 18.63 -3.20
CA GLY A 74 -10.84 17.73 -4.18
C GLY A 74 -9.84 17.03 -5.11
N ALA A 75 -8.54 17.22 -4.93
CA ALA A 75 -7.51 16.54 -5.71
C ALA A 75 -7.38 15.04 -5.37
N LEU A 76 -7.80 14.64 -4.17
CA LEU A 76 -7.88 13.27 -3.71
C LEU A 76 -9.28 12.97 -3.19
N ASP A 77 -9.94 11.98 -3.79
CA ASP A 77 -11.24 11.48 -3.33
C ASP A 77 -11.08 10.11 -2.67
N PRO A 78 -11.05 10.03 -1.32
CA PRO A 78 -10.91 8.77 -0.60
C PRO A 78 -12.14 7.87 -0.70
N ALA A 79 -13.31 8.39 -1.09
CA ALA A 79 -14.52 7.59 -1.24
C ALA A 79 -14.39 6.55 -2.37
N ARG A 80 -13.53 6.80 -3.35
CA ARG A 80 -13.30 5.87 -4.49
C ARG A 80 -12.74 4.52 -4.11
N ILE A 81 -12.14 4.38 -2.93
CA ILE A 81 -11.59 3.09 -2.43
C ILE A 81 -12.51 2.42 -1.40
N ILE A 82 -13.65 3.03 -1.05
CA ILE A 82 -14.61 2.45 -0.13
C ILE A 82 -15.43 1.40 -0.88
N ASN A 83 -15.40 0.15 -0.39
CA ASN A 83 -16.17 -0.93 -0.98
C ASN A 83 -17.59 -1.01 -0.40
N LYS A 84 -17.75 -0.69 0.88
CA LYS A 84 -19.05 -0.74 1.57
C LYS A 84 -19.09 0.25 2.72
N VAL A 85 -20.24 0.87 2.91
CA VAL A 85 -20.59 1.64 4.10
C VAL A 85 -21.62 0.83 4.89
N VAL A 86 -21.41 0.69 6.19
CA VAL A 86 -22.24 -0.12 7.09
C VAL A 86 -22.56 0.71 8.33
N PRO A 87 -23.81 0.71 8.83
CA PRO A 87 -24.14 1.29 10.12
C PRO A 87 -23.33 0.65 11.24
N PHE A 88 -22.97 1.42 12.27
CA PHE A 88 -22.18 0.86 13.38
C PHE A 88 -22.97 -0.18 14.18
N SER A 89 -24.30 -0.08 14.20
CA SER A 89 -25.21 -1.11 14.75
C SER A 89 -25.05 -2.49 14.10
N GLU A 90 -24.55 -2.55 12.86
CA GLU A 90 -24.27 -3.77 12.09
C GLU A 90 -22.75 -4.08 11.99
N ALA A 91 -21.94 -3.54 12.93
CA ALA A 91 -20.48 -3.64 12.84
C ALA A 91 -19.97 -5.08 12.87
N VAL A 92 -20.60 -5.97 13.63
CA VAL A 92 -20.19 -7.37 13.73
C VAL A 92 -20.31 -8.07 12.38
N GLU A 93 -21.45 -7.92 11.71
CA GLU A 93 -21.69 -8.46 10.37
C GLU A 93 -20.79 -7.79 9.33
N GLY A 94 -20.59 -6.49 9.48
CA GLY A 94 -19.70 -5.72 8.58
C GLY A 94 -18.24 -6.14 8.66
N MET A 95 -17.75 -6.56 9.84
CA MET A 95 -16.34 -6.98 10.04
C MET A 95 -16.03 -8.34 9.43
N ILE A 96 -17.01 -9.20 9.20
CA ILE A 96 -16.82 -10.51 8.57
C ILE A 96 -16.92 -10.47 7.03
N LEU A 97 -17.19 -9.30 6.46
CA LEU A 97 -17.24 -9.15 5.00
C LEU A 97 -15.86 -9.33 4.39
N THR A 98 -15.79 -10.11 3.32
CA THR A 98 -14.56 -10.34 2.54
C THR A 98 -14.30 -9.21 1.53
N VAL A 99 -14.36 -7.96 1.98
CA VAL A 99 -14.08 -6.77 1.16
C VAL A 99 -12.90 -5.98 1.73
N THR A 100 -12.20 -5.27 0.89
CA THR A 100 -10.92 -4.64 1.26
C THR A 100 -11.08 -3.42 2.16
N LYS A 101 -12.14 -2.62 1.97
CA LYS A 101 -12.37 -1.38 2.70
C LYS A 101 -13.83 -1.21 3.06
N VAL A 102 -14.15 -1.41 4.34
CA VAL A 102 -15.45 -1.13 4.94
C VAL A 102 -15.33 0.14 5.78
N VAL A 103 -16.32 1.01 5.70
CA VAL A 103 -16.47 2.18 6.56
C VAL A 103 -17.71 1.99 7.43
N PHE A 104 -17.53 2.15 8.73
CA PHE A 104 -18.64 2.13 9.70
C PHE A 104 -19.06 3.54 10.00
N VAL A 105 -20.33 3.82 9.88
CA VAL A 105 -20.94 5.13 10.18
C VAL A 105 -21.66 5.04 11.51
N ASN A 106 -21.45 6.03 12.40
CA ASN A 106 -22.14 6.07 13.68
C ASN A 106 -23.62 6.36 13.47
N ASP A 107 -24.46 5.40 13.85
CA ASP A 107 -25.92 5.45 13.81
C ASP A 107 -26.54 5.23 15.20
N LEU A 108 -25.71 5.28 16.26
CA LEU A 108 -26.11 5.02 17.63
C LEU A 108 -26.49 6.31 18.41
N VAL A 109 -26.91 7.36 17.70
CA VAL A 109 -27.32 8.64 18.32
C VAL A 109 -28.83 8.81 18.26
#